data_c95b3a3f0af2b44057bfef6d6e6c0aa6
#
_entry.id   c95b3a3f0af2b44057bfef6d6e6c0aa6
#
_cell.length_a   1.000
_cell.length_b   1.000
_cell.length_c   1.000
_cell.angle_alpha   90.00
_cell.angle_beta   90.00
_cell.angle_gamma   90.00
#
_symmetry.space_group_name_H-M   'P 1'
#
loop_
_entity.id
_entity.type
_entity.pdbx_description
1 polymer ?
#
loop_
_entity_poly.entity_id
_entity_poly.type
_entity_poly.pdbx_seq_one_letter_code
_entity_poly.pdbx_strand_id
1 'polypeptide(L)'
;MAGIVFSTILVLGVIFLLLPRTICSVKEGMAGRERTAIPVDEGSPVEVAYVHSMYGVRQNEVFSIRRGSVFHLERVEFGSLAAALYYDPDPPSGMVFENGVWIIKGEGKTYPVLKYGISVGTGHTLKVAGQTVDLSGQSAGGQGLIQLELVRRSRLRSLLSY
;
A
#
# COMPACT_ATOMS: atom_id res chain seq x y z
N MET A 1 -24.23 37.08 -20.56
CA MET A 1 -23.63 36.65 -19.28
C MET A 1 -23.58 35.12 -19.13
N ALA A 2 -24.63 34.37 -19.49
CA ALA A 2 -24.66 32.89 -19.37
C ALA A 2 -23.50 32.14 -20.09
N GLY A 3 -23.13 32.62 -21.31
CA GLY A 3 -22.03 31.98 -22.08
C GLY A 3 -20.66 32.06 -21.43
N ILE A 4 -20.35 33.17 -20.76
CA ILE A 4 -19.06 33.37 -20.07
C ILE A 4 -18.99 32.43 -18.85
N VAL A 5 -20.07 32.31 -18.08
CA VAL A 5 -20.15 31.45 -16.91
C VAL A 5 -19.95 29.96 -17.32
N PHE A 6 -20.62 29.52 -18.39
CA PHE A 6 -20.48 28.14 -18.88
C PHE A 6 -19.05 27.84 -19.36
N SER A 7 -18.44 28.78 -20.11
CA SER A 7 -17.06 28.63 -20.57
C SER A 7 -16.08 28.53 -19.38
N THR A 8 -16.27 29.35 -18.34
CA THR A 8 -15.42 29.31 -17.15
C THR A 8 -15.52 27.95 -16.40
N ILE A 9 -16.75 27.45 -16.22
CA ILE A 9 -16.97 26.15 -15.57
C ILE A 9 -16.29 25.00 -16.35
N LEU A 10 -16.42 25.03 -17.69
CA LEU A 10 -15.80 24.02 -18.54
C LEU A 10 -14.28 24.04 -18.42
N VAL A 11 -13.66 25.22 -18.47
CA VAL A 11 -12.21 25.39 -18.33
C VAL A 11 -11.73 24.91 -16.96
N LEU A 12 -12.42 25.28 -15.88
CA LEU A 12 -12.08 24.82 -14.53
C LEU A 12 -12.22 23.30 -14.40
N GLY A 13 -13.23 22.70 -15.00
CA GLY A 13 -13.43 21.26 -15.05
C GLY A 13 -12.28 20.54 -15.75
N VAL A 14 -11.83 21.04 -16.90
CA VAL A 14 -10.68 20.50 -17.62
C VAL A 14 -9.39 20.63 -16.81
N ILE A 15 -9.14 21.79 -16.21
CA ILE A 15 -7.98 21.98 -15.33
C ILE A 15 -8.01 20.99 -14.18
N PHE A 16 -9.16 20.81 -13.50
CA PHE A 16 -9.32 19.86 -12.41
C PHE A 16 -8.99 18.42 -12.83
N LEU A 17 -9.41 18.00 -14.02
CA LEU A 17 -9.13 16.65 -14.55
C LEU A 17 -7.64 16.45 -14.89
N LEU A 18 -6.92 17.52 -15.22
CA LEU A 18 -5.50 17.47 -15.51
C LEU A 18 -4.63 17.52 -14.26
N LEU A 19 -5.16 17.96 -13.10
CA LEU A 19 -4.40 17.99 -11.86
C LEU A 19 -3.91 16.59 -11.48
N PRO A 20 -2.60 16.44 -11.17
CA PRO A 20 -2.06 15.16 -10.77
C PRO A 20 -2.55 14.80 -9.36
N ARG A 21 -2.81 13.50 -9.16
CA ARG A 21 -3.03 12.90 -7.84
C ARG A 21 -2.12 11.71 -7.62
N THR A 22 -1.87 11.37 -6.38
CA THR A 22 -1.11 10.17 -6.02
C THR A 22 -2.03 8.95 -6.11
N ILE A 23 -1.51 7.89 -6.69
CA ILE A 23 -2.18 6.60 -6.87
C ILE A 23 -1.30 5.53 -6.22
N CYS A 24 -1.87 4.69 -5.37
CA CYS A 24 -1.27 3.42 -4.98
C CYS A 24 -1.55 2.40 -6.07
N SER A 25 -0.53 2.09 -6.86
CA SER A 25 -0.58 1.12 -7.95
C SER A 25 -0.16 -0.25 -7.42
N VAL A 26 -1.04 -1.23 -7.55
CA VAL A 26 -0.77 -2.64 -7.23
C VAL A 26 -0.40 -3.35 -8.51
N LYS A 27 0.82 -3.87 -8.57
CA LYS A 27 1.36 -4.57 -9.73
C LYS A 27 1.63 -6.03 -9.41
N GLU A 28 1.41 -6.90 -10.40
CA GLU A 28 1.60 -8.34 -10.29
C GLU A 28 2.68 -8.82 -11.23
N GLY A 29 3.47 -9.79 -10.76
CA GLY A 29 4.52 -10.46 -11.50
C GLY A 29 5.78 -9.61 -11.72
N MET A 30 6.81 -10.22 -12.26
CA MET A 30 8.08 -9.55 -12.57
C MET A 30 7.93 -8.49 -13.67
N ALA A 31 7.00 -8.70 -14.60
CA ALA A 31 6.67 -7.73 -15.65
C ALA A 31 5.93 -6.49 -15.15
N GLY A 32 5.51 -6.47 -13.87
CA GLY A 32 4.85 -5.32 -13.24
C GLY A 32 3.52 -4.95 -13.88
N ARG A 33 2.70 -5.93 -14.28
CA ARG A 33 1.37 -5.67 -14.81
C ARG A 33 0.49 -5.04 -13.74
N GLU A 34 -0.03 -3.85 -14.01
CA GLU A 34 -0.94 -3.18 -13.09
C GLU A 34 -2.25 -3.95 -12.97
N ARG A 35 -2.66 -4.24 -11.74
CA ARG A 35 -3.86 -4.97 -11.38
C ARG A 35 -4.96 -4.04 -10.87
N THR A 36 -4.57 -3.07 -10.06
CA THR A 36 -5.47 -2.06 -9.55
C THR A 36 -4.72 -0.77 -9.22
N ALA A 37 -5.44 0.34 -9.22
CA ALA A 37 -4.90 1.67 -9.00
C ALA A 37 -5.85 2.42 -8.05
N ILE A 38 -5.42 2.68 -6.82
CA ILE A 38 -6.25 3.27 -5.77
C ILE A 38 -5.78 4.69 -5.50
N PRO A 39 -6.66 5.70 -5.63
CA PRO A 39 -6.33 7.07 -5.26
C PRO A 39 -6.03 7.18 -3.77
N VAL A 40 -4.97 7.91 -3.45
CA VAL A 40 -4.50 8.10 -2.08
C VAL A 40 -4.03 9.52 -1.84
N ASP A 41 -4.10 9.95 -0.59
CA ASP A 41 -3.61 11.25 -0.15
C ASP A 41 -2.37 11.09 0.75
N GLU A 42 -1.62 12.17 0.93
CA GLU A 42 -0.55 12.23 1.92
C GLU A 42 -1.12 11.99 3.32
N GLY A 43 -0.46 11.17 4.12
CA GLY A 43 -0.92 10.74 5.44
C GLY A 43 -1.87 9.53 5.41
N SER A 44 -2.38 9.11 4.24
CA SER A 44 -3.23 7.91 4.17
C SER A 44 -2.51 6.68 4.73
N PRO A 45 -3.17 5.89 5.61
CA PRO A 45 -2.62 4.63 6.07
C PRO A 45 -2.66 3.60 4.96
N VAL A 46 -1.61 2.78 4.92
CA VAL A 46 -1.48 1.60 4.05
C VAL A 46 -1.13 0.43 4.94
N GLU A 47 -1.98 -0.59 4.97
CA GLU A 47 -1.75 -1.79 5.78
C GLU A 47 -1.61 -3.00 4.87
N VAL A 48 -0.54 -3.77 5.06
CA VAL A 48 -0.34 -5.05 4.39
C VAL A 48 -0.32 -6.14 5.45
N ALA A 49 -1.32 -7.01 5.43
CA ALA A 49 -1.45 -8.11 6.37
C ALA A 49 -1.30 -9.45 5.65
N TYR A 50 -0.59 -10.38 6.27
CA TYR A 50 -0.38 -11.73 5.78
C TYR A 50 -0.06 -12.73 6.91
N VAL A 51 -0.07 -14.01 6.58
CA VAL A 51 0.42 -15.06 7.49
C VAL A 51 1.90 -15.30 7.20
N HIS A 52 2.74 -15.12 8.21
CA HIS A 52 4.17 -15.38 8.11
C HIS A 52 4.41 -16.87 7.84
N SER A 53 5.01 -17.20 6.70
CA SER A 53 5.10 -18.58 6.21
C SER A 53 5.83 -19.55 7.15
N MET A 54 6.84 -19.08 7.87
CA MET A 54 7.64 -19.92 8.77
C MET A 54 6.95 -20.14 10.13
N TYR A 55 6.27 -19.11 10.66
CA TYR A 55 5.70 -19.17 12.01
C TYR A 55 4.18 -19.40 12.01
N GLY A 56 3.51 -19.37 10.86
CA GLY A 56 2.06 -19.55 10.75
C GLY A 56 1.24 -18.50 11.50
N VAL A 57 1.81 -17.36 11.84
CA VAL A 57 1.16 -16.28 12.59
C VAL A 57 0.91 -15.07 11.72
N ARG A 58 -0.10 -14.28 12.09
CA ARG A 58 -0.40 -13.04 11.39
C ARG A 58 0.73 -12.03 11.60
N GLN A 59 1.12 -11.38 10.51
CA GLN A 59 1.97 -10.20 10.48
C GLN A 59 1.19 -9.07 9.78
N ASN A 60 1.31 -7.86 10.30
CA ASN A 60 0.70 -6.67 9.72
C ASN A 60 1.72 -5.55 9.66
N GLU A 61 1.99 -5.03 8.47
CA GLU A 61 2.88 -3.90 8.23
C GLU A 61 2.05 -2.66 7.98
N VAL A 62 2.25 -1.63 8.80
CA VAL A 62 1.51 -0.38 8.74
C VAL A 62 2.43 0.73 8.25
N PHE A 63 2.04 1.34 7.16
CA PHE A 63 2.74 2.47 6.54
C PHE A 63 1.84 3.70 6.49
N SER A 64 2.45 4.88 6.35
CA SER A 64 1.79 6.11 5.93
C SER A 64 2.41 6.61 4.62
N ILE A 65 1.63 7.34 3.84
CA ILE A 65 2.12 7.97 2.62
C ILE A 65 2.74 9.33 2.97
N ARG A 66 3.99 9.55 2.57
CA ARG A 66 4.71 10.80 2.81
C ARG A 66 4.99 11.54 1.51
N ARG A 67 5.38 12.81 1.64
CA ARG A 67 5.84 13.64 0.51
C ARG A 67 6.89 12.93 -0.31
N GLY A 68 6.87 13.15 -1.63
CA GLY A 68 7.76 12.44 -2.55
C GLY A 68 7.24 11.07 -2.98
N SER A 69 5.97 10.73 -2.64
CA SER A 69 5.34 9.46 -3.02
C SER A 69 6.15 8.24 -2.51
N VAL A 70 6.42 8.21 -1.22
CA VAL A 70 7.10 7.11 -0.55
C VAL A 70 6.24 6.55 0.58
N PHE A 71 6.34 5.24 0.82
CA PHE A 71 5.78 4.57 1.98
C PHE A 71 6.72 4.77 3.17
N HIS A 72 6.21 5.28 4.26
CA HIS A 72 6.92 5.42 5.52
C HIS A 72 6.41 4.35 6.47
N LEU A 73 7.30 3.46 6.92
CA LEU A 73 6.94 2.42 7.87
C LEU A 73 6.66 3.04 9.24
N GLU A 74 5.47 2.85 9.76
CA GLU A 74 5.07 3.30 11.09
C GLU A 74 5.37 2.21 12.13
N ARG A 75 4.96 0.97 11.83
CA ARG A 75 5.17 -0.19 12.69
C ARG A 75 4.94 -1.51 11.96
N VAL A 76 5.46 -2.57 12.56
CA VAL A 76 5.12 -3.96 12.20
C VAL A 76 4.55 -4.66 13.42
N GLU A 77 3.45 -5.37 13.23
CA GLU A 77 2.72 -6.11 14.27
C GLU A 77 2.83 -7.60 14.00
N PHE A 78 3.14 -8.39 15.03
CA PHE A 78 3.36 -9.83 14.94
C PHE A 78 2.50 -10.59 15.93
N GLY A 79 1.91 -11.70 15.49
CA GLY A 79 1.13 -12.60 16.33
C GLY A 79 1.96 -13.43 17.31
N SER A 80 3.31 -13.41 17.23
CA SER A 80 4.19 -14.08 18.19
C SER A 80 5.51 -13.34 18.37
N LEU A 81 6.11 -13.52 19.57
CA LEU A 81 7.46 -12.99 19.86
C LEU A 81 8.52 -13.60 18.93
N ALA A 82 8.42 -14.88 18.61
CA ALA A 82 9.39 -15.55 17.75
C ALA A 82 9.43 -14.93 16.34
N ALA A 83 8.27 -14.58 15.77
CA ALA A 83 8.20 -13.89 14.48
C ALA A 83 8.77 -12.48 14.56
N ALA A 84 8.52 -11.75 15.64
CA ALA A 84 9.06 -10.40 15.86
C ALA A 84 10.59 -10.43 15.98
N LEU A 85 11.14 -11.36 16.78
CA LEU A 85 12.60 -11.53 16.92
C LEU A 85 13.29 -12.01 15.64
N TYR A 86 12.59 -12.76 14.80
CA TYR A 86 13.12 -13.15 13.49
C TYR A 86 13.20 -11.97 12.53
N TYR A 87 12.20 -11.06 12.60
CA TYR A 87 12.16 -9.84 11.77
C TYR A 87 13.27 -8.86 12.16
N ASP A 88 13.39 -8.58 13.46
CA ASP A 88 14.43 -7.73 14.02
C ASP A 88 14.74 -8.20 15.46
N PRO A 89 15.90 -8.82 15.70
CA PRO A 89 16.25 -9.37 17.02
C PRO A 89 16.57 -8.30 18.06
N ASP A 90 16.93 -7.08 17.64
CA ASP A 90 17.33 -5.97 18.52
C ASP A 90 16.88 -4.62 17.92
N PRO A 91 15.57 -4.36 17.86
CA PRO A 91 15.07 -3.12 17.29
C PRO A 91 15.45 -1.93 18.17
N PRO A 92 15.99 -0.82 17.62
CA PRO A 92 16.49 0.33 18.38
C PRO A 92 15.47 0.93 19.36
N SER A 93 14.19 0.96 19.01
CA SER A 93 13.09 1.40 19.88
C SER A 93 12.52 0.31 20.79
N GLY A 94 13.13 -0.89 20.79
CA GLY A 94 12.61 -2.05 21.47
C GLY A 94 11.33 -2.62 20.86
N MET A 95 10.79 -3.64 21.52
CA MET A 95 9.51 -4.27 21.19
C MET A 95 8.50 -4.01 22.30
N VAL A 96 7.24 -3.78 21.92
CA VAL A 96 6.14 -3.60 22.86
C VAL A 96 5.06 -4.65 22.61
N PHE A 97 4.51 -5.22 23.68
CA PHE A 97 3.36 -6.12 23.57
C PHE A 97 2.08 -5.37 23.94
N GLU A 98 1.21 -5.17 22.98
CA GLU A 98 -0.06 -4.46 23.14
C GLU A 98 -1.18 -5.17 22.37
N ASN A 99 -2.37 -5.25 22.98
CA ASN A 99 -3.58 -5.81 22.35
C ASN A 99 -3.38 -7.21 21.73
N GLY A 100 -2.50 -8.03 22.34
CA GLY A 100 -2.26 -9.40 21.89
C GLY A 100 -1.27 -9.54 20.74
N VAL A 101 -0.57 -8.47 20.34
CA VAL A 101 0.45 -8.47 19.30
C VAL A 101 1.75 -7.87 19.78
N TRP A 102 2.86 -8.31 19.20
CA TRP A 102 4.18 -7.72 19.37
C TRP A 102 4.39 -6.64 18.31
N ILE A 103 4.81 -5.45 18.74
CA ILE A 103 4.94 -4.27 17.88
C ILE A 103 6.39 -3.84 17.84
N ILE A 104 6.92 -3.67 16.63
CA ILE A 104 8.21 -3.02 16.34
C ILE A 104 7.92 -1.72 15.59
N LYS A 105 8.46 -0.59 16.07
CA LYS A 105 8.32 0.72 15.41
C LYS A 105 9.15 0.78 14.13
N GLY A 106 8.66 1.52 13.14
CA GLY A 106 9.30 1.64 11.82
C GLY A 106 10.55 2.52 11.75
N GLU A 107 10.78 3.37 12.76
CA GLU A 107 12.01 4.16 12.97
C GLU A 107 12.44 5.01 11.76
N GLY A 108 11.47 5.58 11.07
CA GLY A 108 11.74 6.45 9.93
C GLY A 108 12.10 5.72 8.63
N LYS A 109 12.04 4.39 8.58
CA LYS A 109 12.28 3.62 7.35
C LYS A 109 11.29 4.01 6.27
N THR A 110 11.79 4.30 5.06
CA THR A 110 10.99 4.68 3.91
C THR A 110 11.27 3.78 2.72
N TYR A 111 10.23 3.54 1.91
CA TYR A 111 10.30 2.64 0.76
C TYR A 111 9.64 3.29 -0.46
N PRO A 112 10.32 3.41 -1.60
CA PRO A 112 9.69 3.86 -2.85
C PRO A 112 8.77 2.79 -3.44
N VAL A 113 9.06 1.51 -3.17
CA VAL A 113 8.31 0.35 -3.64
C VAL A 113 8.27 -0.69 -2.53
N LEU A 114 7.10 -1.24 -2.24
CA LEU A 114 6.96 -2.42 -1.39
C LEU A 114 6.85 -3.66 -2.29
N LYS A 115 7.55 -4.74 -1.92
CA LYS A 115 7.56 -5.99 -2.69
C LYS A 115 7.25 -7.17 -1.77
N TYR A 116 6.26 -7.96 -2.15
CA TYR A 116 5.82 -9.13 -1.38
C TYR A 116 5.83 -10.37 -2.26
N GLY A 117 6.53 -11.40 -1.79
CA GLY A 117 6.39 -12.75 -2.34
C GLY A 117 5.08 -13.36 -1.85
N ILE A 118 4.21 -13.76 -2.75
CA ILE A 118 2.93 -14.40 -2.42
C ILE A 118 3.05 -15.89 -2.62
N SER A 119 2.59 -16.67 -1.63
CA SER A 119 2.47 -18.12 -1.74
C SER A 119 1.08 -18.58 -1.29
N VAL A 120 0.71 -19.79 -1.67
CA VAL A 120 -0.54 -20.42 -1.22
C VAL A 120 -0.61 -20.42 0.30
N GLY A 121 -1.75 -20.00 0.85
CA GLY A 121 -2.02 -20.00 2.29
C GLY A 121 -1.48 -18.80 3.07
N THR A 122 -0.73 -17.87 2.45
CA THR A 122 -0.23 -16.67 3.17
C THR A 122 -1.27 -15.55 3.29
N GLY A 123 -2.36 -15.60 2.51
CA GLY A 123 -3.52 -14.71 2.67
C GLY A 123 -3.19 -13.21 2.69
N HIS A 124 -2.37 -12.74 1.73
CA HIS A 124 -1.99 -11.32 1.69
C HIS A 124 -3.18 -10.41 1.39
N THR A 125 -3.37 -9.40 2.21
CA THR A 125 -4.39 -8.37 2.02
C THR A 125 -3.78 -6.98 2.13
N LEU A 126 -4.24 -6.06 1.28
CA LEU A 126 -3.90 -4.65 1.31
C LEU A 126 -5.13 -3.86 1.74
N LYS A 127 -4.98 -3.00 2.76
CA LYS A 127 -5.96 -1.96 3.07
C LYS A 127 -5.37 -0.60 2.79
N VAL A 128 -6.05 0.19 1.97
CA VAL A 128 -5.63 1.56 1.64
C VAL A 128 -6.85 2.40 1.26
N ALA A 129 -6.92 3.65 1.72
CA ALA A 129 -8.02 4.58 1.44
C ALA A 129 -9.42 3.97 1.65
N GLY A 130 -9.60 3.19 2.72
CA GLY A 130 -10.87 2.52 3.06
C GLY A 130 -11.22 1.30 2.19
N GLN A 131 -10.39 0.94 1.22
CA GLN A 131 -10.57 -0.24 0.38
C GLN A 131 -9.73 -1.40 0.90
N THR A 132 -10.25 -2.62 0.75
CA THR A 132 -9.51 -3.86 1.02
C THR A 132 -9.34 -4.63 -0.29
N VAL A 133 -8.10 -4.97 -0.63
CA VAL A 133 -7.74 -5.72 -1.83
C VAL A 133 -7.11 -7.03 -1.40
N ASP A 134 -7.67 -8.15 -1.86
CA ASP A 134 -7.03 -9.46 -1.72
C ASP A 134 -5.86 -9.54 -2.73
N LEU A 135 -4.66 -9.74 -2.23
CA LEU A 135 -3.46 -9.88 -3.03
C LEU A 135 -3.10 -11.33 -3.32
N SER A 136 -3.69 -12.30 -2.59
CA SER A 136 -3.30 -13.72 -2.64
C SER A 136 -3.90 -14.51 -3.80
N GLY A 137 -4.97 -14.02 -4.40
CA GLY A 137 -5.91 -14.86 -5.18
C GLY A 137 -5.60 -15.04 -6.66
N GLN A 138 -4.46 -14.67 -7.25
CA GLN A 138 -4.39 -14.63 -8.72
C GLN A 138 -3.04 -14.95 -9.38
N SER A 139 -2.05 -15.44 -8.67
CA SER A 139 -0.88 -15.96 -9.35
C SER A 139 -1.19 -17.33 -9.94
N ALA A 140 -1.10 -17.47 -11.26
CA ALA A 140 -1.15 -18.77 -11.91
C ALA A 140 -0.09 -19.68 -11.26
N GLY A 141 -0.53 -20.73 -10.57
CA GLY A 141 0.36 -21.63 -9.82
C GLY A 141 0.57 -21.32 -8.33
N GLY A 142 -0.15 -20.33 -7.75
CA GLY A 142 -0.17 -20.09 -6.31
C GLY A 142 1.06 -19.43 -5.72
N GLN A 143 2.00 -19.00 -6.56
CA GLN A 143 3.18 -18.21 -6.16
C GLN A 143 3.31 -16.99 -7.06
N GLY A 144 3.68 -15.84 -6.51
CA GLY A 144 3.80 -14.62 -7.27
C GLY A 144 4.55 -13.52 -6.54
N LEU A 145 4.79 -12.44 -7.26
CA LEU A 145 5.33 -11.21 -6.72
C LEU A 145 4.29 -10.12 -6.85
N ILE A 146 4.01 -9.42 -5.75
CA ILE A 146 3.22 -8.19 -5.76
C ILE A 146 4.14 -7.01 -5.46
N GLN A 147 3.94 -5.92 -6.18
CA GLN A 147 4.64 -4.67 -5.97
C GLN A 147 3.61 -3.57 -5.75
N LEU A 148 3.82 -2.76 -4.71
CA LEU A 148 3.03 -1.56 -4.45
C LEU A 148 3.92 -0.35 -4.74
N GLU A 149 3.44 0.55 -5.58
CA GLU A 149 4.14 1.79 -5.94
C GLU A 149 3.22 2.99 -5.79
N LEU A 150 3.78 4.12 -5.39
CA LEU A 150 3.08 5.39 -5.40
C LEU A 150 3.45 6.18 -6.65
N VAL A 151 2.49 6.34 -7.55
CA VAL A 151 2.68 7.04 -8.83
C VAL A 151 1.80 8.27 -8.92
N ARG A 152 2.28 9.33 -9.57
CA ARG A 152 1.48 10.53 -9.86
C ARG A 152 0.84 10.39 -11.24
N ARG A 153 -0.49 10.50 -11.30
CA ARG A 153 -1.26 10.48 -12.56
C ARG A 153 -2.28 11.61 -12.57
N SER A 154 -2.61 12.13 -13.76
CA SER A 154 -3.74 13.03 -13.89
C SER A 154 -5.04 12.32 -13.54
N ARG A 155 -6.02 13.06 -13.00
CA ARG A 155 -7.35 12.50 -12.67
C ARG A 155 -8.01 11.88 -13.90
N LEU A 156 -7.86 12.51 -15.06
CA LEU A 156 -8.39 11.98 -16.33
C LEU A 156 -7.83 10.59 -16.63
N ARG A 157 -6.50 10.42 -16.56
CA ARG A 157 -5.86 9.11 -16.84
C ARG A 157 -6.30 8.03 -15.85
N SER A 158 -6.52 8.39 -14.59
CA SER A 158 -6.98 7.42 -13.59
C SER A 158 -8.45 7.01 -13.76
N LEU A 159 -9.27 7.82 -14.45
CA LEU A 159 -10.67 7.45 -14.79
C LEU A 159 -10.74 6.52 -16.02
N LEU A 160 -9.75 6.58 -16.92
CA LEU A 160 -9.70 5.77 -18.14
C LEU A 160 -9.00 4.42 -17.95
N SER A 161 -8.48 4.13 -16.76
CA SER A 161 -7.72 2.91 -16.44
C SER A 161 -8.57 1.81 -15.76
N TYR A 162 -9.90 1.97 -15.77
CA TYR A 162 -10.88 0.99 -15.27
C TYR A 162 -11.50 0.18 -16.37
#